data_d15d513ac3654655bb236d1abe49a7e0
#
_entry.id   d15d513ac3654655bb236d1abe49a7e0
#
_cell.length_a   1.000
_cell.length_b   1.000
_cell.length_c   1.000
_cell.angle_alpha   90.00
_cell.angle_beta   90.00
_cell.angle_gamma   90.00
#
_symmetry.space_group_name_H-M   'P 1'
#
loop_
_entity.id
_entity.type
_entity.pdbx_description
1 polymer ?
#
loop_
_entity_poly.entity_id
_entity_poly.type
_entity_poly.pdbx_seq_one_letter_code
_entity_poly.pdbx_strand_id
1 'polypeptide(L)'
;MAQEKRENFMFTNDTIFYKKLWSLMLPMMLQNLMLALVAVADAFMLGGMDQNYMSAVSLATQIQFIQNMLLSAATGGLAILGAQYWGRGNIKTLDDIFCMALRLCGLVSIAFFIACICFPQYLMLFFTDEPVLIGYGVQYLRIAGFSYLLTGISQCYLVVMKISEHALTTALISSATVGINIALNAILIYGKLGITPMGVRGAATATLSARMIELACCILISSRPGYIRPYLTRLFQRNRELARDFRKCAMPILGASLFWGVGFTSYSSFMGHLGVDAAAANSVAAVVRDIICCLSAGISGAAGIMVGNELGAGNLKRGKLYGTRMMKISFVCGVAMMVLMGISAPFILHFVKLTPQAAVYLKGMFVVLCVCMIGRSVNEITINGVFGSGGDTMFDVYSLAVTMWGIAIPLAALGTYRFHWPVIVVYACTCIDEVGKIPWTLYHFRKYKWVKDLTHTGMEQKEKS
;
A
#
# COMPACT_ATOMS: atom_id res chain seq x y z
N MET A 1 -12.82 -37.25 2.16
CA MET A 1 -13.52 -36.58 3.31
C MET A 1 -12.75 -36.63 4.61
N ALA A 2 -12.23 -37.75 5.12
CA ALA A 2 -11.45 -37.79 6.37
C ALA A 2 -10.05 -37.16 6.22
N GLN A 3 -9.40 -37.29 5.08
CA GLN A 3 -8.12 -36.65 4.75
C GLN A 3 -8.27 -35.17 4.53
N GLU A 4 -9.32 -34.70 3.86
CA GLU A 4 -9.66 -33.29 3.68
C GLU A 4 -10.01 -32.58 5.01
N LYS A 5 -10.63 -33.26 5.97
CA LYS A 5 -10.90 -32.75 7.31
C LYS A 5 -9.62 -32.56 8.14
N ARG A 6 -8.60 -33.41 7.99
CA ARG A 6 -7.31 -33.25 8.64
C ARG A 6 -6.46 -32.13 8.04
N GLU A 7 -6.55 -31.89 6.73
CA GLU A 7 -5.82 -30.83 6.04
C GLU A 7 -6.40 -29.42 6.29
N ASN A 8 -7.65 -29.34 6.71
CA ASN A 8 -8.35 -28.08 6.95
C ASN A 8 -8.18 -27.47 8.35
N PHE A 9 -7.41 -28.11 9.23
CA PHE A 9 -7.21 -27.58 10.57
C PHE A 9 -6.11 -26.51 10.59
N MET A 10 -6.39 -25.35 11.16
CA MET A 10 -5.50 -24.17 11.22
C MET A 10 -4.17 -24.45 11.93
N PHE A 11 -4.14 -25.44 12.81
CA PHE A 11 -3.01 -25.82 13.65
C PHE A 11 -2.36 -27.15 13.27
N THR A 12 -2.55 -27.62 12.03
CA THR A 12 -1.78 -28.78 11.58
C THR A 12 -0.31 -28.44 11.46
N ASN A 13 0.55 -29.37 11.90
CA ASN A 13 2.01 -29.28 12.03
C ASN A 13 2.77 -29.09 10.68
N ASP A 14 2.32 -28.19 9.82
CA ASP A 14 3.07 -27.80 8.62
C ASP A 14 4.07 -26.69 8.99
N THR A 15 5.14 -27.09 9.64
CA THR A 15 6.25 -26.22 10.03
C THR A 15 6.82 -25.43 8.86
N ILE A 16 6.76 -25.97 7.64
CA ILE A 16 7.25 -25.31 6.42
C ILE A 16 6.40 -24.10 6.09
N PHE A 17 5.06 -24.24 6.15
CA PHE A 17 4.13 -23.13 5.89
C PHE A 17 4.36 -21.97 6.86
N TYR A 18 4.36 -22.25 8.16
CA TYR A 18 4.52 -21.19 9.17
C TYR A 18 5.92 -20.57 9.14
N LYS A 19 6.98 -21.36 8.94
CA LYS A 19 8.34 -20.83 8.79
C LYS A 19 8.44 -19.88 7.60
N LYS A 20 7.85 -20.25 6.45
CA LYS A 20 7.81 -19.40 5.24
C LYS A 20 6.95 -18.15 5.46
N LEU A 21 5.79 -18.31 6.12
CA LEU A 21 4.92 -17.18 6.46
C LEU A 21 5.67 -16.14 7.33
N TRP A 22 6.28 -16.58 8.42
CA TRP A 22 7.00 -15.67 9.31
C TRP A 22 8.19 -15.00 8.64
N SER A 23 8.94 -15.72 7.81
CA SER A 23 10.09 -15.16 7.07
C SER A 23 9.72 -14.09 6.04
N LEU A 24 8.49 -14.11 5.52
CA LEU A 24 8.00 -13.10 4.58
C LEU A 24 7.21 -12.00 5.29
N MET A 25 6.29 -12.38 6.18
CA MET A 25 5.36 -11.48 6.86
C MET A 25 6.09 -10.45 7.73
N LEU A 26 7.00 -10.91 8.60
CA LEU A 26 7.65 -10.03 9.58
C LEU A 26 8.48 -8.92 8.92
N PRO A 27 9.35 -9.21 7.91
CA PRO A 27 10.05 -8.16 7.19
C PRO A 27 9.13 -7.18 6.46
N MET A 28 8.07 -7.69 5.82
CA MET A 28 7.12 -6.83 5.08
C MET A 28 6.29 -5.95 6.02
N MET A 29 5.90 -6.47 7.18
CA MET A 29 5.24 -5.71 8.23
C MET A 29 6.15 -4.59 8.76
N LEU A 30 7.42 -4.91 9.06
CA LEU A 30 8.40 -3.93 9.50
C LEU A 30 8.64 -2.85 8.45
N GLN A 31 8.75 -3.23 7.17
CA GLN A 31 8.89 -2.27 6.07
C GLN A 31 7.72 -1.30 6.01
N ASN A 32 6.48 -1.78 6.08
CA ASN A 32 5.29 -0.94 6.06
C ASN A 32 5.22 -0.01 7.28
N LEU A 33 5.58 -0.53 8.46
CA LEU A 33 5.65 0.26 9.69
C LEU A 33 6.69 1.38 9.57
N MET A 34 7.89 1.08 9.07
CA MET A 34 8.92 2.09 8.87
C MET A 34 8.46 3.19 7.90
N LEU A 35 7.81 2.83 6.80
CA LEU A 35 7.26 3.79 5.84
C LEU A 35 6.17 4.69 6.47
N ALA A 36 5.30 4.13 7.32
CA ALA A 36 4.30 4.91 8.04
C ALA A 36 4.94 5.90 9.04
N LEU A 37 5.99 5.49 9.73
CA LEU A 37 6.70 6.31 10.70
C LEU A 37 7.47 7.48 10.05
N VAL A 38 7.95 7.33 8.82
CA VAL A 38 8.59 8.45 8.09
C VAL A 38 7.66 9.63 7.93
N ALA A 39 6.44 9.39 7.47
CA ALA A 39 5.47 10.47 7.24
C ALA A 39 5.18 11.26 8.53
N VAL A 40 5.11 10.53 9.66
CA VAL A 40 4.94 11.14 10.99
C VAL A 40 6.18 11.94 11.40
N ALA A 41 7.37 11.38 11.18
CA ALA A 41 8.63 12.05 11.53
C ALA A 41 8.84 13.33 10.70
N ASP A 42 8.59 13.28 9.41
CA ASP A 42 8.72 14.44 8.51
C ASP A 42 7.77 15.57 8.92
N ALA A 43 6.50 15.24 9.20
CA ALA A 43 5.51 16.22 9.66
C ALA A 43 5.91 16.84 11.01
N PHE A 44 6.40 16.03 11.96
CA PHE A 44 6.83 16.50 13.27
C PHE A 44 8.07 17.41 13.18
N MET A 45 9.06 17.05 12.34
CA MET A 45 10.28 17.85 12.17
C MET A 45 9.99 19.21 11.51
N LEU A 46 9.17 19.25 10.49
CA LEU A 46 8.79 20.48 9.80
C LEU A 46 7.90 21.36 10.66
N GLY A 47 6.93 20.76 11.36
CA GLY A 47 6.05 21.47 12.28
C GLY A 47 6.78 22.09 13.48
N GLY A 48 7.91 21.52 13.88
CA GLY A 48 8.78 22.09 14.91
C GLY A 48 9.52 23.35 14.47
N MET A 49 9.60 23.66 13.17
CA MET A 49 10.20 24.89 12.65
C MET A 49 9.13 25.96 12.33
N ASP A 50 8.18 25.61 11.48
CA ASP A 50 7.11 26.49 11.01
C ASP A 50 5.89 25.67 10.58
N GLN A 51 4.72 26.04 11.05
CA GLN A 51 3.45 25.41 10.68
C GLN A 51 3.20 25.50 9.17
N ASN A 52 3.61 26.58 8.51
CA ASN A 52 3.46 26.74 7.07
C ASN A 52 4.33 25.76 6.29
N TYR A 53 5.53 25.40 6.79
CA TYR A 53 6.38 24.38 6.17
C TYR A 53 5.70 23.01 6.20
N MET A 54 5.19 22.62 7.36
CA MET A 54 4.46 21.36 7.53
C MET A 54 3.24 21.29 6.62
N SER A 55 2.43 22.34 6.59
CA SER A 55 1.22 22.41 5.76
C SER A 55 1.54 22.35 4.28
N ALA A 56 2.53 23.13 3.81
CA ALA A 56 2.93 23.15 2.41
C ALA A 56 3.47 21.78 1.94
N VAL A 57 4.33 21.15 2.75
CA VAL A 57 4.88 19.81 2.42
C VAL A 57 3.80 18.74 2.49
N SER A 58 2.88 18.81 3.44
CA SER A 58 1.74 17.88 3.52
C SER A 58 0.87 17.94 2.26
N LEU A 59 0.59 19.13 1.73
CA LEU A 59 -0.13 19.29 0.46
C LEU A 59 0.70 18.80 -0.74
N ALA A 60 1.98 19.13 -0.79
CA ALA A 60 2.87 18.70 -1.87
C ALA A 60 3.02 17.17 -1.93
N THR A 61 3.04 16.47 -0.80
CA THR A 61 3.15 15.02 -0.73
C THR A 61 1.88 14.29 -1.22
N GLN A 62 0.74 14.97 -1.33
CA GLN A 62 -0.46 14.40 -1.98
C GLN A 62 -0.19 14.05 -3.46
N ILE A 63 0.70 14.78 -4.12
CA ILE A 63 1.11 14.49 -5.51
C ILE A 63 1.86 13.14 -5.55
N GLN A 64 2.75 12.90 -4.58
CA GLN A 64 3.42 11.59 -4.45
C GLN A 64 2.44 10.46 -4.14
N PHE A 65 1.43 10.73 -3.33
CA PHE A 65 0.37 9.76 -3.04
C PHE A 65 -0.38 9.34 -4.32
N ILE A 66 -0.76 10.30 -5.16
CA ILE A 66 -1.39 10.02 -6.46
C ILE A 66 -0.45 9.22 -7.37
N GLN A 67 0.84 9.61 -7.42
CA GLN A 67 1.84 8.84 -8.17
C GLN A 67 1.89 7.38 -7.69
N ASN A 68 1.98 7.15 -6.39
CA ASN A 68 2.05 5.80 -5.81
C ASN A 68 0.81 4.96 -6.16
N MET A 69 -0.38 5.56 -6.22
CA MET A 69 -1.58 4.87 -6.67
C MET A 69 -1.47 4.40 -8.13
N LEU A 70 -0.89 5.21 -9.01
CA LEU A 70 -0.66 4.83 -10.40
C LEU A 70 0.45 3.77 -10.53
N LEU A 71 1.51 3.89 -9.74
CA LEU A 71 2.59 2.91 -9.69
C LEU A 71 2.11 1.54 -9.17
N SER A 72 1.12 1.52 -8.27
CA SER A 72 0.57 0.28 -7.70
C SER A 72 0.00 -0.67 -8.76
N ALA A 73 -0.52 -0.14 -9.86
CA ALA A 73 -0.99 -0.95 -10.97
C ALA A 73 0.13 -1.76 -11.64
N ALA A 74 1.26 -1.11 -11.90
CA ALA A 74 2.41 -1.75 -12.54
C ALA A 74 3.12 -2.71 -11.57
N THR A 75 3.36 -2.28 -10.33
CA THR A 75 4.02 -3.09 -9.30
C THR A 75 3.14 -4.24 -8.84
N GLY A 76 1.82 -4.06 -8.76
CA GLY A 76 0.86 -5.13 -8.46
C GLY A 76 0.76 -6.17 -9.60
N GLY A 77 0.72 -5.73 -10.85
CA GLY A 77 0.80 -6.63 -12.01
C GLY A 77 2.09 -7.44 -12.02
N LEU A 78 3.24 -6.80 -11.71
CA LEU A 78 4.53 -7.47 -11.53
C LEU A 78 4.50 -8.46 -10.35
N ALA A 79 3.89 -8.11 -9.22
CA ALA A 79 3.81 -8.98 -8.06
C ALA A 79 3.00 -10.25 -8.36
N ILE A 80 1.84 -10.13 -9.01
CA ILE A 80 0.94 -11.24 -9.31
C ILE A 80 1.56 -12.20 -10.32
N LEU A 81 1.88 -11.70 -11.51
CA LEU A 81 2.46 -12.54 -12.57
C LEU A 81 3.87 -12.99 -12.21
N GLY A 82 4.67 -12.09 -11.64
CA GLY A 82 6.04 -12.39 -11.23
C GLY A 82 6.12 -13.50 -10.20
N ALA A 83 5.23 -13.54 -9.19
CA ALA A 83 5.20 -14.61 -8.20
C ALA A 83 4.88 -15.96 -8.86
N GLN A 84 3.93 -16.00 -9.80
CA GLN A 84 3.59 -17.24 -10.49
C GLN A 84 4.72 -17.72 -11.42
N TYR A 85 5.32 -16.83 -12.21
CA TYR A 85 6.47 -17.21 -13.07
C TYR A 85 7.72 -17.58 -12.27
N TRP A 86 7.92 -16.97 -11.10
CA TRP A 86 8.95 -17.39 -10.15
C TRP A 86 8.70 -18.80 -9.62
N GLY A 87 7.47 -19.08 -9.17
CA GLY A 87 7.05 -20.42 -8.71
C GLY A 87 7.28 -21.50 -9.77
N ARG A 88 7.10 -21.16 -11.04
CA ARG A 88 7.37 -22.03 -12.19
C ARG A 88 8.86 -22.17 -12.55
N GLY A 89 9.73 -21.33 -12.00
CA GLY A 89 11.15 -21.29 -12.33
C GLY A 89 11.47 -20.62 -13.67
N ASN A 90 10.51 -19.91 -14.29
CA ASN A 90 10.71 -19.24 -15.58
C ASN A 90 11.22 -17.81 -15.39
N ILE A 91 12.51 -17.68 -15.12
CA ILE A 91 13.18 -16.39 -14.87
C ILE A 91 13.18 -15.50 -16.11
N LYS A 92 13.23 -16.08 -17.33
CA LYS A 92 13.24 -15.27 -18.57
C LYS A 92 11.95 -14.47 -18.75
N THR A 93 10.80 -15.11 -18.48
CA THR A 93 9.50 -14.42 -18.56
C THR A 93 9.32 -13.45 -17.39
N LEU A 94 9.87 -13.76 -16.22
CA LEU A 94 9.88 -12.83 -15.08
C LEU A 94 10.66 -11.55 -15.44
N ASP A 95 11.77 -11.65 -16.13
CA ASP A 95 12.53 -10.51 -16.66
C ASP A 95 11.70 -9.65 -17.64
N ASP A 96 10.97 -10.30 -18.54
CA ASP A 96 10.09 -9.59 -19.48
C ASP A 96 8.97 -8.83 -18.74
N ILE A 97 8.39 -9.44 -17.70
CA ILE A 97 7.36 -8.80 -16.83
C ILE A 97 7.97 -7.63 -16.06
N PHE A 98 9.17 -7.79 -15.52
CA PHE A 98 9.91 -6.70 -14.87
C PHE A 98 10.11 -5.53 -15.82
N CYS A 99 10.58 -5.77 -17.04
CA CYS A 99 10.78 -4.74 -18.05
C CYS A 99 9.46 -4.04 -18.44
N MET A 100 8.33 -4.77 -18.47
CA MET A 100 7.01 -4.17 -18.70
C MET A 100 6.58 -3.26 -17.56
N ALA A 101 6.75 -3.73 -16.32
CA ALA A 101 6.45 -2.93 -15.14
C ALA A 101 7.34 -1.68 -15.08
N LEU A 102 8.64 -1.84 -15.35
CA LEU A 102 9.61 -0.74 -15.37
C LEU A 102 9.27 0.32 -16.42
N ARG A 103 8.83 -0.09 -17.62
CA ARG A 103 8.36 0.86 -18.65
C ARG A 103 7.16 1.67 -18.17
N LEU A 104 6.17 0.99 -17.59
CA LEU A 104 4.96 1.67 -17.12
C LEU A 104 5.25 2.57 -15.94
N CYS A 105 6.02 2.10 -14.95
CA CYS A 105 6.49 2.90 -13.82
C CYS A 105 7.35 4.07 -14.29
N GLY A 106 8.24 3.85 -15.24
CA GLY A 106 9.08 4.90 -15.83
C GLY A 106 8.24 5.98 -16.51
N LEU A 107 7.25 5.59 -17.28
CA LEU A 107 6.35 6.52 -17.99
C LEU A 107 5.56 7.39 -17.00
N VAL A 108 4.97 6.79 -15.97
CA VAL A 108 4.28 7.50 -14.89
C VAL A 108 5.25 8.43 -14.16
N SER A 109 6.42 7.93 -13.79
CA SER A 109 7.42 8.70 -13.04
C SER A 109 7.97 9.88 -13.83
N ILE A 110 8.21 9.72 -15.13
CA ILE A 110 8.64 10.81 -16.02
C ILE A 110 7.53 11.87 -16.15
N ALA A 111 6.27 11.46 -16.27
CA ALA A 111 5.15 12.39 -16.35
C ALA A 111 5.04 13.24 -15.08
N PHE A 112 5.15 12.62 -13.90
CA PHE A 112 5.14 13.34 -12.61
C PHE A 112 6.39 14.21 -12.42
N PHE A 113 7.55 13.75 -12.84
CA PHE A 113 8.77 14.54 -12.83
C PHE A 113 8.60 15.80 -13.67
N ILE A 114 8.14 15.69 -14.91
CA ILE A 114 7.89 16.84 -15.79
C ILE A 114 6.86 17.78 -15.16
N ALA A 115 5.77 17.25 -14.62
CA ALA A 115 4.74 18.05 -13.95
C ALA A 115 5.29 18.84 -12.76
N CYS A 116 6.11 18.21 -11.92
CA CYS A 116 6.72 18.85 -10.74
C CYS A 116 7.79 19.89 -11.10
N ILE A 117 8.52 19.72 -12.20
CA ILE A 117 9.56 20.66 -12.61
C ILE A 117 8.97 21.83 -13.42
N CYS A 118 8.09 21.52 -14.40
CA CYS A 118 7.57 22.53 -15.33
C CYS A 118 6.35 23.26 -14.77
N PHE A 119 5.50 22.57 -14.01
CA PHE A 119 4.20 23.09 -13.59
C PHE A 119 3.94 23.02 -12.07
N PRO A 120 4.94 23.22 -11.19
CA PRO A 120 4.75 23.01 -9.74
C PRO A 120 3.75 24.00 -9.13
N GLN A 121 3.62 25.21 -9.67
CA GLN A 121 2.64 26.20 -9.22
C GLN A 121 1.21 25.73 -9.45
N TYR A 122 0.90 25.20 -10.65
CA TYR A 122 -0.44 24.70 -10.97
C TYR A 122 -0.80 23.46 -10.14
N LEU A 123 0.18 22.61 -9.84
CA LEU A 123 -0.02 21.46 -8.95
C LEU A 123 -0.38 21.90 -7.53
N MET A 124 0.25 22.94 -7.01
CA MET A 124 -0.07 23.49 -5.68
C MET A 124 -1.41 24.24 -5.67
N LEU A 125 -1.72 25.01 -6.71
CA LEU A 125 -3.00 25.70 -6.87
C LEU A 125 -4.21 24.74 -6.87
N PHE A 126 -4.01 23.49 -7.25
CA PHE A 126 -5.08 22.49 -7.14
C PHE A 126 -5.48 22.20 -5.69
N PHE A 127 -4.55 22.39 -4.73
CA PHE A 127 -4.77 22.05 -3.33
C PHE A 127 -5.00 23.29 -2.43
N THR A 128 -4.50 24.47 -2.80
CA THR A 128 -4.59 25.68 -1.97
C THR A 128 -4.42 26.95 -2.81
N ASP A 129 -5.14 28.00 -2.41
CA ASP A 129 -5.00 29.35 -2.98
C ASP A 129 -4.06 30.23 -2.15
N GLU A 130 -3.50 29.74 -1.00
CA GLU A 130 -2.66 30.48 -0.10
C GLU A 130 -1.24 30.70 -0.68
N PRO A 131 -0.82 31.96 -1.02
CA PRO A 131 0.44 32.19 -1.73
C PRO A 131 1.68 31.69 -0.99
N VAL A 132 1.67 31.75 0.34
CA VAL A 132 2.78 31.30 1.19
C VAL A 132 2.97 29.78 1.06
N LEU A 133 1.89 29.02 1.12
CA LEU A 133 1.92 27.56 0.99
C LEU A 133 2.32 27.14 -0.42
N ILE A 134 1.83 27.86 -1.44
CA ILE A 134 2.24 27.64 -2.84
C ILE A 134 3.74 27.85 -3.00
N GLY A 135 4.29 28.96 -2.44
CA GLY A 135 5.71 29.26 -2.53
C GLY A 135 6.61 28.18 -1.94
N TYR A 136 6.27 27.67 -0.76
CA TYR A 136 7.01 26.57 -0.12
C TYR A 136 6.78 25.23 -0.82
N GLY A 137 5.56 24.93 -1.25
CA GLY A 137 5.24 23.71 -1.99
C GLY A 137 5.98 23.63 -3.33
N VAL A 138 6.09 24.73 -4.06
CA VAL A 138 6.89 24.82 -5.31
C VAL A 138 8.36 24.53 -5.05
N GLN A 139 8.94 25.07 -3.97
CA GLN A 139 10.33 24.79 -3.60
C GLN A 139 10.56 23.32 -3.28
N TYR A 140 9.60 22.69 -2.60
CA TYR A 140 9.63 21.26 -2.30
C TYR A 140 9.53 20.42 -3.57
N LEU A 141 8.52 20.66 -4.41
CA LEU A 141 8.21 19.85 -5.60
C LEU A 141 9.33 19.86 -6.63
N ARG A 142 10.01 20.99 -6.83
CA ARG A 142 11.14 21.09 -7.76
C ARG A 142 12.29 20.14 -7.41
N ILE A 143 12.50 19.85 -6.13
CA ILE A 143 13.54 18.92 -5.68
C ILE A 143 12.95 17.52 -5.57
N ALA A 144 11.79 17.37 -4.95
CA ALA A 144 11.12 16.09 -4.76
C ALA A 144 10.76 15.39 -6.08
N GLY A 145 10.51 16.15 -7.16
CA GLY A 145 10.23 15.58 -8.49
C GLY A 145 11.30 14.60 -8.97
N PHE A 146 12.58 14.85 -8.66
CA PHE A 146 13.67 13.92 -8.97
C PHE A 146 13.53 12.61 -8.17
N SER A 147 13.08 12.67 -6.91
CA SER A 147 12.86 11.46 -6.11
C SER A 147 11.71 10.62 -6.65
N TYR A 148 10.69 11.25 -7.25
CA TYR A 148 9.57 10.56 -7.88
C TYR A 148 9.99 9.72 -9.08
N LEU A 149 10.98 10.17 -9.84
CA LEU A 149 11.59 9.42 -10.94
C LEU A 149 12.28 8.15 -10.42
N LEU A 150 13.04 8.27 -9.34
CA LEU A 150 13.78 7.16 -8.74
C LEU A 150 12.85 6.14 -8.09
N THR A 151 11.76 6.60 -7.46
CA THR A 151 10.79 5.74 -6.77
C THR A 151 10.18 4.69 -7.70
N GLY A 152 9.76 5.06 -8.91
CA GLY A 152 9.18 4.11 -9.86
C GLY A 152 10.13 2.97 -10.23
N ILE A 153 11.43 3.26 -10.31
CA ILE A 153 12.45 2.26 -10.63
C ILE A 153 12.72 1.37 -9.40
N SER A 154 12.98 1.97 -8.23
CA SER A 154 13.31 1.22 -7.01
C SER A 154 12.18 0.28 -6.59
N GLN A 155 10.91 0.69 -6.74
CA GLN A 155 9.77 -0.15 -6.42
C GLN A 155 9.72 -1.44 -7.26
N CYS A 156 10.07 -1.39 -8.55
CA CYS A 156 10.13 -2.59 -9.38
C CYS A 156 11.18 -3.59 -8.87
N TYR A 157 12.38 -3.12 -8.50
CA TYR A 157 13.42 -3.96 -7.90
C TYR A 157 13.00 -4.57 -6.57
N LEU A 158 12.40 -3.77 -5.69
CA LEU A 158 11.92 -4.24 -4.39
C LEU A 158 10.84 -5.32 -4.53
N VAL A 159 9.93 -5.18 -5.52
CA VAL A 159 8.90 -6.20 -5.78
C VAL A 159 9.53 -7.50 -6.26
N VAL A 160 10.48 -7.47 -7.20
CA VAL A 160 11.16 -8.69 -7.67
C VAL A 160 11.89 -9.39 -6.53
N MET A 161 12.59 -8.66 -5.68
CA MET A 161 13.24 -9.24 -4.50
C MET A 161 12.23 -9.90 -3.55
N LYS A 162 11.06 -9.29 -3.34
CA LYS A 162 10.00 -9.85 -2.48
C LYS A 162 9.46 -11.17 -3.04
N ILE A 163 9.09 -11.20 -4.33
CA ILE A 163 8.50 -12.39 -4.95
C ILE A 163 9.51 -13.54 -5.07
N SER A 164 10.81 -13.22 -5.14
CA SER A 164 11.92 -14.19 -5.10
C SER A 164 12.34 -14.60 -3.67
N GLU A 165 11.45 -14.34 -2.68
CA GLU A 165 11.61 -14.75 -1.27
C GLU A 165 12.71 -14.02 -0.50
N HIS A 166 13.23 -12.91 -1.02
CA HIS A 166 14.23 -12.05 -0.35
C HIS A 166 13.58 -10.86 0.40
N ALA A 167 12.44 -11.10 1.07
CA ALA A 167 11.68 -10.06 1.76
C ALA A 167 12.49 -9.38 2.89
N LEU A 168 13.36 -10.11 3.59
CA LEU A 168 14.23 -9.54 4.61
C LEU A 168 15.20 -8.50 4.02
N THR A 169 15.77 -8.78 2.88
CA THR A 169 16.68 -7.84 2.18
C THR A 169 15.93 -6.56 1.79
N THR A 170 14.70 -6.68 1.27
CA THR A 170 13.90 -5.49 0.93
C THR A 170 13.54 -4.67 2.17
N ALA A 171 13.20 -5.34 3.27
CA ALA A 171 12.90 -4.66 4.54
C ALA A 171 14.13 -3.93 5.08
N LEU A 172 15.32 -4.53 5.00
CA LEU A 172 16.57 -3.90 5.44
C LEU A 172 16.92 -2.68 4.57
N ILE A 173 16.82 -2.79 3.23
CA ILE A 173 17.04 -1.66 2.33
C ILE A 173 16.10 -0.52 2.68
N SER A 174 14.80 -0.79 2.75
CA SER A 174 13.80 0.24 3.05
C SER A 174 13.96 0.84 4.44
N SER A 175 14.23 0.02 5.47
CA SER A 175 14.44 0.53 6.84
C SER A 175 15.71 1.37 6.96
N ALA A 176 16.80 0.97 6.30
CA ALA A 176 18.02 1.77 6.24
C ALA A 176 17.77 3.10 5.52
N THR A 177 17.06 3.08 4.40
CA THR A 177 16.67 4.30 3.65
C THR A 177 15.85 5.25 4.52
N VAL A 178 14.90 4.71 5.30
CA VAL A 178 14.09 5.48 6.26
C VAL A 178 14.99 6.11 7.34
N GLY A 179 15.87 5.32 7.94
CA GLY A 179 16.80 5.82 8.96
C GLY A 179 17.70 6.94 8.41
N ILE A 180 18.22 6.78 7.20
CA ILE A 180 19.02 7.79 6.51
C ILE A 180 18.18 9.05 6.21
N ASN A 181 16.93 8.88 5.76
CA ASN A 181 16.04 10.01 5.48
C ASN A 181 15.78 10.83 6.77
N ILE A 182 15.44 10.18 7.89
CA ILE A 182 15.23 10.86 9.18
C ILE A 182 16.50 11.57 9.65
N ALA A 183 17.67 10.94 9.53
CA ALA A 183 18.93 11.53 9.91
C ALA A 183 19.27 12.75 9.03
N LEU A 184 19.10 12.66 7.72
CA LEU A 184 19.31 13.77 6.79
C LEU A 184 18.29 14.88 7.00
N ASN A 185 17.03 14.56 7.29
CA ASN A 185 16.02 15.55 7.67
C ASN A 185 16.47 16.36 8.91
N ALA A 186 16.94 15.67 9.96
CA ALA A 186 17.42 16.34 11.17
C ALA A 186 18.64 17.25 10.91
N ILE A 187 19.50 16.91 9.96
CA ILE A 187 20.66 17.71 9.58
C ILE A 187 20.27 18.88 8.70
N LEU A 188 19.51 18.63 7.63
CA LEU A 188 19.26 19.63 6.59
C LEU A 188 18.11 20.59 6.95
N ILE A 189 17.05 20.10 7.63
CA ILE A 189 15.94 20.96 8.05
C ILE A 189 16.43 21.95 9.10
N TYR A 190 17.09 21.46 10.16
CA TYR A 190 17.51 22.29 11.29
C TYR A 190 18.89 22.95 11.13
N GLY A 191 19.63 22.62 10.07
CA GLY A 191 20.96 23.22 9.82
C GLY A 191 22.02 22.75 10.81
N LYS A 192 22.07 21.45 11.14
CA LYS A 192 23.12 20.89 12.01
C LYS A 192 24.41 20.65 11.23
N LEU A 193 25.51 20.40 11.96
CA LEU A 193 26.84 20.12 11.37
C LEU A 193 27.41 21.27 10.49
N GLY A 194 27.09 22.52 10.80
CA GLY A 194 27.62 23.67 10.07
C GLY A 194 26.90 24.00 8.75
N ILE A 195 25.81 23.31 8.45
CA ILE A 195 24.98 23.60 7.29
C ILE A 195 23.92 24.64 7.68
N THR A 196 23.61 25.56 6.80
CA THR A 196 22.53 26.55 7.02
C THR A 196 21.17 25.81 6.99
N PRO A 197 20.22 26.18 7.87
CA PRO A 197 18.87 25.58 7.87
C PRO A 197 18.21 25.74 6.51
N MET A 198 17.83 24.60 5.90
CA MET A 198 17.23 24.57 4.57
C MET A 198 15.70 24.46 4.61
N GLY A 199 15.10 24.18 5.77
CA GLY A 199 13.65 24.04 5.94
C GLY A 199 13.03 23.07 4.94
N VAL A 200 12.06 23.54 4.16
CA VAL A 200 11.33 22.74 3.15
C VAL A 200 12.25 22.15 2.08
N ARG A 201 13.27 22.91 1.63
CA ARG A 201 14.26 22.39 0.67
C ARG A 201 15.11 21.27 1.29
N GLY A 202 15.41 21.39 2.58
CA GLY A 202 16.14 20.37 3.33
C GLY A 202 15.38 19.02 3.35
N ALA A 203 14.08 19.06 3.63
CA ALA A 203 13.23 17.88 3.61
C ALA A 203 13.18 17.20 2.22
N ALA A 204 13.02 17.98 1.15
CA ALA A 204 13.02 17.48 -0.22
C ALA A 204 14.38 16.88 -0.61
N THR A 205 15.50 17.51 -0.22
CA THR A 205 16.86 17.03 -0.50
C THR A 205 17.16 15.73 0.27
N ALA A 206 16.73 15.64 1.54
CA ALA A 206 16.88 14.42 2.33
C ALA A 206 16.12 13.24 1.68
N THR A 207 14.88 13.48 1.25
CA THR A 207 14.08 12.48 0.56
C THR A 207 14.73 12.05 -0.77
N LEU A 208 15.21 12.98 -1.56
CA LEU A 208 15.91 12.67 -2.82
C LEU A 208 17.17 11.82 -2.55
N SER A 209 18.01 12.25 -1.60
CA SER A 209 19.24 11.53 -1.26
C SER A 209 18.96 10.11 -0.75
N ALA A 210 17.94 9.93 0.09
CA ALA A 210 17.51 8.63 0.57
C ALA A 210 17.05 7.72 -0.59
N ARG A 211 16.28 8.25 -1.55
CA ARG A 211 15.83 7.48 -2.73
C ARG A 211 16.98 7.13 -3.69
N MET A 212 17.99 7.99 -3.82
CA MET A 212 19.20 7.66 -4.57
C MET A 212 19.94 6.49 -3.94
N ILE A 213 20.11 6.49 -2.63
CA ILE A 213 20.75 5.40 -1.88
C ILE A 213 19.92 4.12 -2.00
N GLU A 214 18.60 4.20 -1.85
CA GLU A 214 17.70 3.06 -2.02
C GLU A 214 17.89 2.38 -3.38
N LEU A 215 17.83 3.17 -4.46
CA LEU A 215 17.99 2.65 -5.81
C LEU A 215 19.41 2.06 -6.04
N ALA A 216 20.44 2.73 -5.55
CA ALA A 216 21.81 2.21 -5.63
C ALA A 216 21.94 0.85 -4.91
N CYS A 217 21.40 0.74 -3.69
CA CYS A 217 21.36 -0.52 -2.95
C CYS A 217 20.58 -1.60 -3.71
N CYS A 218 19.42 -1.27 -4.29
CA CYS A 218 18.63 -2.22 -5.07
C CYS A 218 19.43 -2.76 -6.27
N ILE A 219 20.11 -1.92 -7.03
CA ILE A 219 20.91 -2.32 -8.20
C ILE A 219 22.10 -3.16 -7.77
N LEU A 220 22.85 -2.74 -6.75
CA LEU A 220 24.03 -3.45 -6.27
C LEU A 220 23.68 -4.83 -5.73
N ILE A 221 22.60 -4.94 -4.96
CA ILE A 221 22.17 -6.20 -4.36
C ILE A 221 21.58 -7.14 -5.41
N SER A 222 20.79 -6.63 -6.38
CA SER A 222 20.29 -7.43 -7.51
C SER A 222 21.41 -8.04 -8.36
N SER A 223 22.60 -7.42 -8.34
CA SER A 223 23.77 -7.91 -9.09
C SER A 223 24.51 -9.05 -8.40
N ARG A 224 24.15 -9.38 -7.14
CA ARG A 224 24.80 -10.45 -6.38
C ARG A 224 24.31 -11.84 -6.80
N PRO A 225 25.15 -12.89 -6.68
CA PRO A 225 24.72 -14.27 -6.88
C PRO A 225 23.52 -14.61 -5.95
N GLY A 226 22.55 -15.33 -6.47
CA GLY A 226 21.33 -15.71 -5.73
C GLY A 226 20.17 -14.73 -5.84
N TYR A 227 20.39 -13.52 -6.38
CA TYR A 227 19.35 -12.55 -6.69
C TYR A 227 19.02 -12.55 -8.18
N ILE A 228 17.80 -12.11 -8.51
CA ILE A 228 17.42 -11.91 -9.91
C ILE A 228 18.08 -10.63 -10.41
N ARG A 229 18.91 -10.76 -11.44
CA ARG A 229 19.49 -9.62 -12.15
C ARG A 229 18.66 -9.34 -13.40
N PRO A 230 17.84 -8.28 -13.40
CA PRO A 230 17.03 -7.94 -14.56
C PRO A 230 17.92 -7.52 -15.76
N TYR A 231 17.64 -8.08 -16.93
CA TYR A 231 18.34 -7.73 -18.15
C TYR A 231 17.64 -6.56 -18.84
N LEU A 232 18.14 -5.34 -18.62
CA LEU A 232 17.59 -4.11 -19.20
C LEU A 232 17.65 -4.08 -20.74
N THR A 233 18.46 -4.92 -21.36
CA THR A 233 18.51 -5.11 -22.82
C THR A 233 17.16 -5.53 -23.40
N ARG A 234 16.31 -6.14 -22.59
CA ARG A 234 14.94 -6.54 -22.97
C ARG A 234 13.89 -5.45 -22.77
N LEU A 235 14.30 -4.29 -22.30
CA LEU A 235 13.38 -3.18 -22.02
C LEU A 235 12.51 -2.77 -23.22
N PHE A 236 13.03 -2.92 -24.45
CA PHE A 236 12.33 -2.57 -25.68
C PHE A 236 11.70 -3.77 -26.41
N GLN A 237 11.87 -4.99 -25.89
CA GLN A 237 11.24 -6.16 -26.50
C GLN A 237 9.73 -6.14 -26.25
N ARG A 238 8.94 -6.43 -27.29
CA ARG A 238 7.48 -6.48 -27.24
C ARG A 238 7.01 -7.93 -27.31
N ASN A 239 6.49 -8.43 -26.19
CA ASN A 239 5.70 -9.65 -26.16
C ASN A 239 4.21 -9.25 -26.00
N ARG A 240 3.41 -9.36 -27.09
CA ARG A 240 2.02 -8.91 -27.11
C ARG A 240 1.11 -9.75 -26.19
N GLU A 241 1.33 -11.05 -26.13
CA GLU A 241 0.54 -11.97 -25.28
C GLU A 241 0.76 -11.67 -23.80
N LEU A 242 2.01 -11.63 -23.38
CA LEU A 242 2.40 -11.31 -22.01
C LEU A 242 1.94 -9.89 -21.61
N ALA A 243 2.01 -8.93 -22.52
CA ALA A 243 1.50 -7.58 -22.27
C ALA A 243 -0.03 -7.52 -22.12
N ARG A 244 -0.76 -8.41 -22.79
CA ARG A 244 -2.21 -8.55 -22.62
C ARG A 244 -2.54 -9.09 -21.23
N ASP A 245 -1.82 -10.12 -20.78
CA ASP A 245 -2.04 -10.73 -19.47
C ASP A 245 -1.61 -9.81 -18.34
N PHE A 246 -0.50 -9.09 -18.52
CA PHE A 246 -0.07 -8.04 -17.60
C PHE A 246 -1.16 -6.96 -17.45
N ARG A 247 -1.73 -6.47 -18.56
CA ARG A 247 -2.82 -5.48 -18.50
C ARG A 247 -4.08 -6.01 -17.82
N LYS A 248 -4.43 -7.29 -18.03
CA LYS A 248 -5.59 -7.90 -17.33
C LYS A 248 -5.44 -7.91 -15.81
N CYS A 249 -4.20 -8.01 -15.31
CA CYS A 249 -3.93 -7.92 -13.88
C CYS A 249 -3.80 -6.46 -13.40
N ALA A 250 -3.06 -5.62 -14.14
CA ALA A 250 -2.70 -4.27 -13.73
C ALA A 250 -3.88 -3.29 -13.80
N MET A 251 -4.74 -3.36 -14.83
CA MET A 251 -5.84 -2.38 -15.00
C MET A 251 -6.90 -2.46 -13.90
N PRO A 252 -7.34 -3.64 -13.43
CA PRO A 252 -8.23 -3.69 -12.27
C PRO A 252 -7.60 -3.14 -11.00
N ILE A 253 -6.30 -3.39 -10.77
CA ILE A 253 -5.59 -2.82 -9.61
C ILE A 253 -5.59 -1.29 -9.69
N LEU A 254 -5.35 -0.72 -10.88
CA LEU A 254 -5.46 0.73 -11.08
C LEU A 254 -6.85 1.25 -10.73
N GLY A 255 -7.89 0.58 -11.25
CA GLY A 255 -9.28 0.95 -10.98
C GLY A 255 -9.62 0.89 -9.48
N ALA A 256 -9.22 -0.19 -8.81
CA ALA A 256 -9.42 -0.37 -7.37
C ALA A 256 -8.66 0.71 -6.56
N SER A 257 -7.40 0.98 -6.92
CA SER A 257 -6.60 2.02 -6.24
C SER A 257 -7.21 3.41 -6.38
N LEU A 258 -7.71 3.76 -7.58
CA LEU A 258 -8.38 5.05 -7.82
C LEU A 258 -9.71 5.12 -7.06
N PHE A 259 -10.54 4.08 -7.10
CA PHE A 259 -11.79 4.03 -6.34
C PHE A 259 -11.55 4.18 -4.84
N TRP A 260 -10.57 3.46 -4.32
CA TRP A 260 -10.19 3.53 -2.92
C TRP A 260 -9.66 4.91 -2.53
N GLY A 261 -8.75 5.47 -3.31
CA GLY A 261 -8.12 6.76 -2.99
C GLY A 261 -9.09 7.93 -3.01
N VAL A 262 -9.94 8.02 -4.05
CA VAL A 262 -10.97 9.07 -4.14
C VAL A 262 -12.03 8.88 -3.05
N GLY A 263 -12.44 7.63 -2.78
CA GLY A 263 -13.38 7.31 -1.73
C GLY A 263 -12.85 7.68 -0.34
N PHE A 264 -11.59 7.35 -0.06
CA PHE A 264 -10.93 7.69 1.19
C PHE A 264 -10.78 9.20 1.40
N THR A 265 -10.46 9.95 0.34
CA THR A 265 -10.44 11.42 0.38
C THR A 265 -11.83 11.99 0.66
N SER A 266 -12.89 11.38 0.11
CA SER A 266 -14.27 11.77 0.39
C SER A 266 -14.64 11.59 1.87
N TYR A 267 -14.21 10.49 2.49
CA TYR A 267 -14.41 10.27 3.92
C TYR A 267 -13.78 11.37 4.79
N SER A 268 -12.55 11.76 4.47
CA SER A 268 -11.86 12.86 5.16
C SER A 268 -12.58 14.20 4.96
N SER A 269 -13.16 14.43 3.77
CA SER A 269 -13.95 15.62 3.46
C SER A 269 -15.22 15.67 4.32
N PHE A 270 -15.95 14.55 4.47
CA PHE A 270 -17.14 14.52 5.33
C PHE A 270 -16.81 14.85 6.77
N MET A 271 -15.70 14.31 7.31
CA MET A 271 -15.26 14.66 8.67
C MET A 271 -14.89 16.14 8.80
N GLY A 272 -14.29 16.75 7.77
CA GLY A 272 -14.01 18.18 7.72
C GLY A 272 -15.26 19.05 7.78
N HIS A 273 -16.34 18.67 7.08
CA HIS A 273 -17.62 19.39 7.10
C HIS A 273 -18.39 19.24 8.43
N LEU A 274 -18.11 18.20 9.21
CA LEU A 274 -18.70 18.01 10.55
C LEU A 274 -18.01 18.85 11.63
N GLY A 275 -16.95 19.60 11.29
CA GLY A 275 -16.29 20.56 12.15
C GLY A 275 -14.85 20.21 12.49
N VAL A 276 -14.15 21.21 13.06
CA VAL A 276 -12.71 21.12 13.36
C VAL A 276 -12.38 19.99 14.33
N ASP A 277 -13.22 19.77 15.35
CA ASP A 277 -13.02 18.73 16.34
C ASP A 277 -13.19 17.32 15.73
N ALA A 278 -14.13 17.14 14.81
CA ALA A 278 -14.32 15.89 14.09
C ALA A 278 -13.14 15.59 13.14
N ALA A 279 -12.66 16.61 12.42
CA ALA A 279 -11.49 16.50 11.55
C ALA A 279 -10.21 16.17 12.34
N ALA A 280 -10.00 16.82 13.48
CA ALA A 280 -8.85 16.55 14.35
C ALA A 280 -8.88 15.12 14.91
N ALA A 281 -10.03 14.67 15.42
CA ALA A 281 -10.21 13.31 15.89
C ALA A 281 -9.98 12.27 14.78
N ASN A 282 -10.52 12.50 13.58
CA ASN A 282 -10.32 11.62 12.42
C ASN A 282 -8.84 11.52 12.00
N SER A 283 -8.10 12.62 12.04
CA SER A 283 -6.67 12.64 11.69
C SER A 283 -5.86 11.75 12.64
N VAL A 284 -6.11 11.84 13.95
CA VAL A 284 -5.45 10.98 14.95
C VAL A 284 -5.87 9.52 14.76
N ALA A 285 -7.17 9.25 14.60
CA ALA A 285 -7.70 7.92 14.37
C ALA A 285 -7.10 7.26 13.12
N ALA A 286 -6.90 8.03 12.04
CA ALA A 286 -6.30 7.56 10.80
C ALA A 286 -4.84 7.11 10.99
N VAL A 287 -4.02 7.91 11.68
CA VAL A 287 -2.62 7.56 11.95
C VAL A 287 -2.51 6.26 12.75
N VAL A 288 -3.31 6.12 13.81
CA VAL A 288 -3.29 4.90 14.64
C VAL A 288 -3.77 3.68 13.85
N ARG A 289 -4.84 3.84 13.07
CA ARG A 289 -5.35 2.81 12.17
C ARG A 289 -4.28 2.36 11.18
N ASP A 290 -3.59 3.27 10.51
CA ASP A 290 -2.62 2.96 9.46
C ASP A 290 -1.40 2.23 10.03
N ILE A 291 -0.95 2.58 11.24
CA ILE A 291 0.11 1.86 11.95
C ILE A 291 -0.33 0.40 12.26
N ILE A 292 -1.54 0.21 12.75
CA ILE A 292 -2.05 -1.14 13.07
C ILE A 292 -2.28 -1.96 11.79
N CYS A 293 -2.73 -1.32 10.70
CA CYS A 293 -2.93 -1.97 9.39
C CYS A 293 -1.63 -2.49 8.75
N CYS A 294 -0.45 -2.02 9.18
CA CYS A 294 0.82 -2.57 8.71
C CYS A 294 0.93 -4.08 8.97
N LEU A 295 0.25 -4.60 10.01
CA LEU A 295 0.18 -6.03 10.32
C LEU A 295 -0.54 -6.81 9.21
N SER A 296 -1.76 -6.39 8.84
CA SER A 296 -2.53 -7.04 7.77
C SER A 296 -1.85 -6.92 6.41
N ALA A 297 -1.25 -5.76 6.11
CA ALA A 297 -0.52 -5.53 4.86
C ALA A 297 0.72 -6.45 4.71
N GLY A 298 1.45 -6.71 5.82
CA GLY A 298 2.55 -7.67 5.83
C GLY A 298 2.10 -9.10 5.54
N ILE A 299 0.99 -9.53 6.16
CA ILE A 299 0.41 -10.87 5.93
C ILE A 299 -0.17 -10.97 4.50
N SER A 300 -0.82 -9.92 4.01
CA SER A 300 -1.35 -9.85 2.65
C SER A 300 -0.27 -10.04 1.60
N GLY A 301 0.85 -9.33 1.74
CA GLY A 301 1.99 -9.49 0.85
C GLY A 301 2.60 -10.90 0.90
N ALA A 302 2.75 -11.49 2.10
CA ALA A 302 3.21 -12.86 2.26
C ALA A 302 2.24 -13.87 1.62
N ALA A 303 0.92 -13.66 1.78
CA ALA A 303 -0.11 -14.48 1.16
C ALA A 303 -0.02 -14.45 -0.36
N GLY A 304 0.11 -13.26 -0.95
CA GLY A 304 0.26 -13.07 -2.40
C GLY A 304 1.44 -13.85 -2.96
N ILE A 305 2.59 -13.79 -2.29
CA ILE A 305 3.81 -14.51 -2.71
C ILE A 305 3.65 -16.02 -2.53
N MET A 306 3.24 -16.47 -1.35
CA MET A 306 3.18 -17.92 -1.03
C MET A 306 2.14 -18.64 -1.90
N VAL A 307 0.94 -18.05 -2.04
CA VAL A 307 -0.12 -18.64 -2.87
C VAL A 307 0.25 -18.53 -4.35
N GLY A 308 0.74 -17.37 -4.79
CA GLY A 308 1.16 -17.15 -6.19
C GLY A 308 2.25 -18.12 -6.64
N ASN A 309 3.28 -18.35 -5.81
CA ASN A 309 4.36 -19.29 -6.11
C ASN A 309 3.82 -20.74 -6.28
N GLU A 310 2.92 -21.20 -5.41
CA GLU A 310 2.34 -22.55 -5.52
C GLU A 310 1.40 -22.69 -6.74
N LEU A 311 0.60 -21.66 -7.04
CA LEU A 311 -0.25 -21.65 -8.24
C LEU A 311 0.58 -21.67 -9.52
N GLY A 312 1.64 -20.90 -9.59
CA GLY A 312 2.56 -20.84 -10.74
C GLY A 312 3.40 -22.10 -10.91
N ALA A 313 3.73 -22.80 -9.82
CA ALA A 313 4.37 -24.11 -9.85
C ALA A 313 3.42 -25.25 -10.34
N GLY A 314 2.15 -24.94 -10.62
CA GLY A 314 1.13 -25.92 -11.00
C GLY A 314 0.52 -26.69 -9.83
N ASN A 315 0.91 -26.38 -8.60
CA ASN A 315 0.44 -27.03 -7.37
C ASN A 315 -0.90 -26.46 -6.89
N LEU A 316 -1.95 -26.51 -7.73
CA LEU A 316 -3.25 -25.88 -7.45
C LEU A 316 -3.87 -26.34 -6.11
N LYS A 317 -3.73 -27.62 -5.75
CA LYS A 317 -4.23 -28.15 -4.47
C LYS A 317 -3.53 -27.49 -3.28
N ARG A 318 -2.21 -27.32 -3.36
CA ARG A 318 -1.41 -26.69 -2.31
C ARG A 318 -1.63 -25.18 -2.25
N GLY A 319 -1.77 -24.52 -3.41
CA GLY A 319 -2.18 -23.12 -3.50
C GLY A 319 -3.54 -22.89 -2.84
N LYS A 320 -4.55 -23.76 -3.09
CA LYS A 320 -5.86 -23.74 -2.45
C LYS A 320 -5.77 -23.93 -0.93
N LEU A 321 -4.94 -24.85 -0.46
CA LEU A 321 -4.72 -25.09 0.98
C LEU A 321 -4.11 -23.84 1.65
N TYR A 322 -3.06 -23.26 1.04
CA TYR A 322 -2.41 -22.05 1.55
C TYR A 322 -3.37 -20.85 1.60
N GLY A 323 -4.15 -20.63 0.53
CA GLY A 323 -5.17 -19.58 0.54
C GLY A 323 -6.23 -19.78 1.62
N THR A 324 -6.65 -21.03 1.87
CA THR A 324 -7.62 -21.35 2.94
C THR A 324 -7.03 -21.07 4.33
N ARG A 325 -5.74 -21.37 4.54
CA ARG A 325 -5.04 -21.04 5.79
C ARG A 325 -4.91 -19.53 5.95
N MET A 326 -4.53 -18.80 4.89
CA MET A 326 -4.41 -17.34 4.93
C MET A 326 -5.74 -16.66 5.24
N MET A 327 -6.85 -17.14 4.68
CA MET A 327 -8.18 -16.64 5.00
C MET A 327 -8.53 -16.85 6.48
N LYS A 328 -8.18 -17.99 7.10
CA LYS A 328 -8.37 -18.21 8.54
C LYS A 328 -7.46 -17.29 9.38
N ILE A 329 -6.20 -17.14 8.97
CA ILE A 329 -5.24 -16.24 9.61
C ILE A 329 -5.73 -14.79 9.54
N SER A 330 -6.44 -14.38 8.48
CA SER A 330 -6.97 -13.02 8.37
C SER A 330 -7.98 -12.67 9.48
N PHE A 331 -8.81 -13.62 9.92
CA PHE A 331 -9.69 -13.42 11.07
C PHE A 331 -8.90 -13.31 12.37
N VAL A 332 -7.91 -14.16 12.59
CA VAL A 332 -7.06 -14.10 13.79
C VAL A 332 -6.30 -12.77 13.83
N CYS A 333 -5.75 -12.35 12.69
CA CYS A 333 -5.09 -11.05 12.54
C CYS A 333 -6.06 -9.90 12.84
N GLY A 334 -7.30 -9.97 12.32
CA GLY A 334 -8.33 -8.96 12.57
C GLY A 334 -8.67 -8.83 14.05
N VAL A 335 -8.79 -9.96 14.77
CA VAL A 335 -8.98 -9.94 16.23
C VAL A 335 -7.76 -9.35 16.93
N ALA A 336 -6.54 -9.69 16.53
CA ALA A 336 -5.33 -9.10 17.09
C ALA A 336 -5.28 -7.58 16.85
N MET A 337 -5.63 -7.11 15.65
CA MET A 337 -5.72 -5.68 15.33
C MET A 337 -6.81 -4.98 16.14
N MET A 338 -7.97 -5.61 16.34
CA MET A 338 -9.04 -5.10 17.22
C MET A 338 -8.54 -4.91 18.66
N VAL A 339 -7.83 -5.91 19.21
CA VAL A 339 -7.26 -5.84 20.56
C VAL A 339 -6.21 -4.75 20.65
N LEU A 340 -5.30 -4.66 19.67
CA LEU A 340 -4.28 -3.60 19.61
C LEU A 340 -4.92 -2.21 19.54
N MET A 341 -5.98 -2.03 18.75
CA MET A 341 -6.74 -0.78 18.67
C MET A 341 -7.36 -0.43 20.03
N GLY A 342 -8.00 -1.39 20.71
CA GLY A 342 -8.58 -1.19 22.03
C GLY A 342 -7.55 -0.83 23.11
N ILE A 343 -6.37 -1.47 23.09
CA ILE A 343 -5.28 -1.17 24.04
C ILE A 343 -4.65 0.19 23.71
N SER A 344 -4.47 0.56 22.46
CA SER A 344 -3.86 1.83 22.06
C SER A 344 -4.75 3.04 22.40
N ALA A 345 -6.07 2.88 22.41
CA ALA A 345 -7.01 3.97 22.61
C ALA A 345 -6.79 4.79 23.90
N PRO A 346 -6.66 4.20 25.12
CA PRO A 346 -6.43 4.98 26.33
C PRO A 346 -5.07 5.69 26.32
N PHE A 347 -4.01 5.06 25.74
CA PHE A 347 -2.70 5.68 25.62
C PHE A 347 -2.76 6.91 24.72
N ILE A 348 -3.35 6.79 23.54
CA ILE A 348 -3.46 7.89 22.58
C ILE A 348 -4.29 9.05 23.16
N LEU A 349 -5.43 8.75 23.82
CA LEU A 349 -6.25 9.77 24.47
C LEU A 349 -5.51 10.50 25.61
N HIS A 350 -4.54 9.88 26.26
CA HIS A 350 -3.75 10.50 27.30
C HIS A 350 -2.63 11.41 26.75
N PHE A 351 -1.98 11.00 25.66
CA PHE A 351 -0.80 11.69 25.12
C PHE A 351 -1.15 12.81 24.11
N VAL A 352 -2.25 12.67 23.37
CA VAL A 352 -2.65 13.66 22.36
C VAL A 352 -3.45 14.77 23.00
N LYS A 353 -2.96 16.01 22.81
CA LYS A 353 -3.66 17.23 23.28
C LYS A 353 -4.79 17.55 22.33
N LEU A 354 -6.00 17.19 22.70
CA LEU A 354 -7.24 17.48 21.96
C LEU A 354 -8.17 18.32 22.81
N THR A 355 -9.13 19.01 22.17
CA THR A 355 -10.25 19.60 22.86
C THR A 355 -11.09 18.52 23.53
N PRO A 356 -11.83 18.81 24.62
CA PRO A 356 -12.71 17.83 25.26
C PRO A 356 -13.69 17.17 24.28
N GLN A 357 -14.22 17.94 23.32
CA GLN A 357 -15.15 17.44 22.32
C GLN A 357 -14.47 16.51 21.31
N ALA A 358 -13.29 16.87 20.79
CA ALA A 358 -12.50 16.01 19.90
C ALA A 358 -12.07 14.71 20.58
N ALA A 359 -11.77 14.72 21.89
CA ALA A 359 -11.45 13.52 22.65
C ALA A 359 -12.67 12.57 22.76
N VAL A 360 -13.88 13.09 22.95
CA VAL A 360 -15.12 12.31 22.93
C VAL A 360 -15.33 11.67 21.55
N TYR A 361 -15.15 12.44 20.46
CA TYR A 361 -15.26 11.92 19.10
C TYR A 361 -14.22 10.84 18.84
N LEU A 362 -12.95 11.06 19.22
CA LEU A 362 -11.87 10.08 19.04
C LEU A 362 -12.15 8.76 19.77
N LYS A 363 -12.67 8.84 21.01
CA LYS A 363 -13.07 7.65 21.76
C LYS A 363 -14.16 6.85 21.05
N GLY A 364 -15.18 7.52 20.51
CA GLY A 364 -16.22 6.87 19.70
C GLY A 364 -15.69 6.28 18.40
N MET A 365 -14.77 6.98 17.71
CA MET A 365 -14.14 6.49 16.50
C MET A 365 -13.29 5.23 16.77
N PHE A 366 -12.58 5.15 17.89
CA PHE A 366 -11.83 3.94 18.26
C PHE A 366 -12.73 2.73 18.48
N VAL A 367 -13.91 2.92 19.09
CA VAL A 367 -14.88 1.83 19.26
C VAL A 367 -15.34 1.30 17.90
N VAL A 368 -15.67 2.19 16.96
CA VAL A 368 -16.04 1.82 15.60
C VAL A 368 -14.86 1.10 14.90
N LEU A 369 -13.66 1.64 15.00
CA LEU A 369 -12.46 1.04 14.39
C LEU A 369 -12.16 -0.35 14.95
N CYS A 370 -12.37 -0.62 16.24
CA CYS A 370 -12.19 -1.96 16.80
C CYS A 370 -12.97 -3.02 16.01
N VAL A 371 -14.23 -2.75 15.68
CA VAL A 371 -15.04 -3.66 14.87
C VAL A 371 -14.54 -3.72 13.43
N CYS A 372 -14.19 -2.57 12.85
CA CYS A 372 -13.76 -2.46 11.46
C CYS A 372 -12.42 -3.15 11.18
N MET A 373 -11.52 -3.26 12.18
CA MET A 373 -10.22 -3.93 12.01
C MET A 373 -10.35 -5.38 11.57
N ILE A 374 -11.42 -6.08 12.00
CA ILE A 374 -11.67 -7.46 11.54
C ILE A 374 -11.96 -7.46 10.04
N GLY A 375 -12.89 -6.60 9.59
CA GLY A 375 -13.22 -6.47 8.16
C GLY A 375 -12.02 -6.06 7.32
N ARG A 376 -11.27 -5.06 7.79
CA ARG A 376 -10.05 -4.57 7.13
C ARG A 376 -9.04 -5.69 6.92
N SER A 377 -8.74 -6.46 7.97
CA SER A 377 -7.79 -7.57 7.89
C SER A 377 -8.26 -8.67 6.92
N VAL A 378 -9.55 -9.05 7.00
CA VAL A 378 -10.12 -10.09 6.13
C VAL A 378 -10.07 -9.65 4.67
N ASN A 379 -10.47 -8.41 4.38
CA ASN A 379 -10.46 -7.88 3.02
C ASN A 379 -9.03 -7.76 2.48
N GLU A 380 -8.12 -7.15 3.24
CA GLU A 380 -6.72 -6.93 2.83
C GLU A 380 -6.00 -8.24 2.50
N ILE A 381 -6.09 -9.24 3.39
CA ILE A 381 -5.38 -10.51 3.21
C ILE A 381 -6.06 -11.39 2.16
N THR A 382 -7.40 -11.42 2.14
CA THR A 382 -8.12 -12.33 1.23
C THR A 382 -8.22 -11.74 -0.18
N ILE A 383 -8.58 -10.46 -0.32
CA ILE A 383 -8.77 -9.85 -1.65
C ILE A 383 -7.40 -9.52 -2.27
N ASN A 384 -6.58 -8.71 -1.58
CA ASN A 384 -5.31 -8.27 -2.15
C ASN A 384 -4.25 -9.38 -2.14
N GLY A 385 -4.21 -10.21 -1.08
CA GLY A 385 -3.27 -11.32 -0.97
C GLY A 385 -3.69 -12.54 -1.80
N VAL A 386 -4.81 -13.17 -1.43
CA VAL A 386 -5.20 -14.48 -1.98
C VAL A 386 -5.83 -14.37 -3.37
N PHE A 387 -6.86 -13.53 -3.57
CA PHE A 387 -7.50 -13.40 -4.88
C PHE A 387 -6.55 -12.77 -5.90
N GLY A 388 -5.79 -11.74 -5.46
CA GLY A 388 -4.76 -11.11 -6.27
C GLY A 388 -3.76 -12.12 -6.81
N SER A 389 -3.26 -13.05 -6.00
CA SER A 389 -2.27 -14.05 -6.42
C SER A 389 -2.74 -14.95 -7.57
N GLY A 390 -4.05 -15.19 -7.69
CA GLY A 390 -4.69 -15.95 -8.78
C GLY A 390 -5.17 -15.08 -9.94
N GLY A 391 -4.88 -13.77 -9.92
CA GLY A 391 -5.32 -12.83 -10.96
C GLY A 391 -6.79 -12.44 -10.91
N ASP A 392 -7.51 -12.76 -9.82
CA ASP A 392 -8.92 -12.38 -9.62
C ASP A 392 -9.03 -10.97 -9.03
N THR A 393 -8.37 -10.02 -9.69
CA THR A 393 -8.25 -8.60 -9.27
C THR A 393 -9.52 -7.79 -9.53
N MET A 394 -10.39 -8.23 -10.45
CA MET A 394 -11.66 -7.55 -10.72
C MET A 394 -12.64 -7.59 -9.55
N PHE A 395 -12.53 -8.61 -8.68
CA PHE A 395 -13.39 -8.69 -7.49
C PHE A 395 -13.20 -7.48 -6.57
N ASP A 396 -11.97 -6.98 -6.42
CA ASP A 396 -11.69 -5.78 -5.62
C ASP A 396 -12.42 -4.55 -6.19
N VAL A 397 -12.34 -4.32 -7.51
CA VAL A 397 -13.04 -3.23 -8.18
C VAL A 397 -14.55 -3.28 -7.94
N TYR A 398 -15.17 -4.45 -8.14
CA TYR A 398 -16.61 -4.61 -7.93
C TYR A 398 -17.00 -4.42 -6.47
N SER A 399 -16.18 -4.97 -5.55
CA SER A 399 -16.46 -4.85 -4.13
C SER A 399 -16.40 -3.39 -3.66
N LEU A 400 -15.42 -2.61 -4.12
CA LEU A 400 -15.31 -1.17 -3.84
C LEU A 400 -16.45 -0.38 -4.48
N ALA A 401 -16.78 -0.66 -5.75
CA ALA A 401 -17.86 0.03 -6.42
C ALA A 401 -19.21 -0.13 -5.69
N VAL A 402 -19.50 -1.31 -5.18
CA VAL A 402 -20.76 -1.57 -4.47
C VAL A 402 -20.72 -1.09 -3.03
N THR A 403 -19.72 -1.49 -2.24
CA THR A 403 -19.75 -1.23 -0.79
C THR A 403 -19.31 0.19 -0.45
N MET A 404 -18.26 0.70 -1.07
CA MET A 404 -17.76 2.05 -0.82
C MET A 404 -18.60 3.10 -1.56
N TRP A 405 -18.70 2.97 -2.88
CA TRP A 405 -19.37 3.98 -3.72
C TRP A 405 -20.89 3.84 -3.76
N GLY A 406 -21.43 2.61 -3.69
CA GLY A 406 -22.87 2.36 -3.69
C GLY A 406 -23.53 2.50 -2.33
N ILE A 407 -22.81 2.29 -1.22
CA ILE A 407 -23.38 2.25 0.12
C ILE A 407 -22.72 3.27 1.05
N ALA A 408 -21.42 3.15 1.34
CA ALA A 408 -20.78 3.90 2.41
C ALA A 408 -20.70 5.41 2.13
N ILE A 409 -20.26 5.82 0.93
CA ILE A 409 -20.18 7.23 0.53
C ILE A 409 -21.57 7.88 0.49
N PRO A 410 -22.61 7.30 -0.18
CA PRO A 410 -23.95 7.89 -0.16
C PRO A 410 -24.54 8.03 1.24
N LEU A 411 -24.39 7.02 2.12
CA LEU A 411 -24.89 7.09 3.48
C LEU A 411 -24.15 8.15 4.30
N ALA A 412 -22.83 8.22 4.21
CA ALA A 412 -22.04 9.24 4.89
C ALA A 412 -22.39 10.66 4.39
N ALA A 413 -22.57 10.84 3.07
CA ALA A 413 -22.97 12.11 2.47
C ALA A 413 -24.38 12.53 2.94
N LEU A 414 -25.36 11.62 2.90
CA LEU A 414 -26.70 11.90 3.39
C LEU A 414 -26.69 12.24 4.89
N GLY A 415 -25.92 11.52 5.70
CA GLY A 415 -25.75 11.80 7.12
C GLY A 415 -25.12 13.16 7.38
N THR A 416 -24.09 13.55 6.59
CA THR A 416 -23.40 14.83 6.76
C THR A 416 -24.23 16.02 6.27
N TYR A 417 -24.76 15.96 5.04
CA TYR A 417 -25.34 17.14 4.39
C TYR A 417 -26.85 17.27 4.56
N ARG A 418 -27.57 16.14 4.66
CA ARG A 418 -29.06 16.17 4.69
C ARG A 418 -29.65 15.95 6.06
N PHE A 419 -29.15 14.99 6.82
CA PHE A 419 -29.72 14.57 8.09
C PHE A 419 -28.97 15.08 9.32
N HIS A 420 -27.77 15.64 9.15
CA HIS A 420 -26.92 16.14 10.23
C HIS A 420 -26.74 15.13 11.37
N TRP A 421 -26.43 13.88 11.01
CA TRP A 421 -26.22 12.82 11.98
C TRP A 421 -25.03 13.11 12.89
N PRO A 422 -25.02 12.55 14.12
CA PRO A 422 -23.86 12.66 15.01
C PRO A 422 -22.58 12.17 14.31
N VAL A 423 -21.44 12.82 14.60
CA VAL A 423 -20.12 12.54 13.99
C VAL A 423 -19.78 11.05 14.02
N ILE A 424 -20.04 10.36 15.14
CA ILE A 424 -19.73 8.93 15.30
C ILE A 424 -20.58 8.07 14.35
N VAL A 425 -21.82 8.43 14.10
CA VAL A 425 -22.71 7.70 13.17
C VAL A 425 -22.23 7.86 11.74
N VAL A 426 -21.87 9.08 11.32
CA VAL A 426 -21.28 9.32 9.98
C VAL A 426 -19.98 8.57 9.84
N TYR A 427 -19.12 8.58 10.88
CA TYR A 427 -17.88 7.82 10.88
C TYR A 427 -18.12 6.30 10.76
N ALA A 428 -19.13 5.77 11.45
CA ALA A 428 -19.52 4.37 11.29
C ALA A 428 -20.00 4.06 9.87
N CYS A 429 -20.70 4.98 9.21
CA CYS A 429 -21.09 4.82 7.80
C CYS A 429 -19.87 4.71 6.88
N THR A 430 -18.79 5.48 7.12
CA THR A 430 -17.55 5.36 6.33
C THR A 430 -16.82 4.03 6.54
N CYS A 431 -17.12 3.31 7.61
CA CYS A 431 -16.52 2.02 7.94
C CYS A 431 -17.38 0.81 7.50
N ILE A 432 -18.60 1.03 7.01
CA ILE A 432 -19.50 -0.05 6.55
C ILE A 432 -18.87 -0.83 5.39
N ASP A 433 -18.10 -0.20 4.52
CA ASP A 433 -17.47 -0.85 3.39
C ASP A 433 -16.53 -2.00 3.81
N GLU A 434 -15.84 -1.87 4.93
CA GLU A 434 -14.93 -2.91 5.41
C GLU A 434 -15.68 -4.11 6.00
N VAL A 435 -16.72 -3.88 6.78
CA VAL A 435 -17.51 -4.95 7.41
C VAL A 435 -18.48 -5.56 6.40
N GLY A 436 -19.11 -4.72 5.58
CA GLY A 436 -20.11 -5.14 4.59
C GLY A 436 -19.56 -6.04 3.47
N LYS A 437 -18.25 -5.95 3.18
CA LYS A 437 -17.58 -6.83 2.21
C LYS A 437 -17.42 -8.27 2.70
N ILE A 438 -17.35 -8.52 4.01
CA ILE A 438 -16.99 -9.84 4.57
C ILE A 438 -17.88 -10.97 4.01
N PRO A 439 -19.23 -10.90 4.06
CA PRO A 439 -20.08 -11.99 3.57
C PRO A 439 -19.84 -12.27 2.07
N TRP A 440 -19.66 -11.20 1.28
CA TRP A 440 -19.42 -11.32 -0.15
C TRP A 440 -18.03 -11.90 -0.45
N THR A 441 -17.01 -11.45 0.27
CA THR A 441 -15.63 -11.98 0.18
C THR A 441 -15.60 -13.48 0.50
N LEU A 442 -16.29 -13.92 1.58
CA LEU A 442 -16.36 -15.32 1.96
C LEU A 442 -17.13 -16.17 0.95
N TYR A 443 -18.22 -15.65 0.41
CA TYR A 443 -18.97 -16.32 -0.64
C TYR A 443 -18.13 -16.49 -1.92
N HIS A 444 -17.43 -15.42 -2.33
CA HIS A 444 -16.54 -15.45 -3.51
C HIS A 444 -15.35 -16.38 -3.29
N PHE A 445 -14.77 -16.38 -2.07
CA PHE A 445 -13.69 -17.29 -1.69
C PHE A 445 -14.07 -18.76 -1.91
N ARG A 446 -15.28 -19.16 -1.50
CA ARG A 446 -15.79 -20.53 -1.64
C ARG A 446 -15.97 -20.98 -3.10
N LYS A 447 -16.05 -20.05 -4.05
CA LYS A 447 -16.11 -20.36 -5.48
C LYS A 447 -14.77 -20.78 -6.08
N TYR A 448 -13.66 -20.55 -5.36
CA TYR A 448 -12.30 -20.88 -5.77
C TYR A 448 -11.90 -20.36 -7.17
N LYS A 449 -12.52 -19.28 -7.64
CA LYS A 449 -12.21 -18.67 -8.94
C LYS A 449 -10.78 -18.11 -9.01
N TRP A 450 -10.20 -17.81 -7.85
CA TRP A 450 -8.83 -17.34 -7.71
C TRP A 450 -7.78 -18.45 -7.82
N VAL A 451 -8.17 -19.74 -7.79
CA VAL A 451 -7.25 -20.86 -7.95
C VAL A 451 -6.97 -21.07 -9.44
N LYS A 452 -6.06 -20.26 -9.98
CA LYS A 452 -5.68 -20.26 -11.40
C LYS A 452 -4.17 -20.22 -11.56
N ASP A 453 -3.68 -20.99 -12.51
CA ASP A 453 -2.34 -20.85 -13.05
C ASP A 453 -2.38 -19.90 -14.24
N LEU A 454 -1.79 -18.72 -14.08
CA LEU A 454 -1.74 -17.68 -15.11
C LEU A 454 -0.59 -17.90 -16.11
N THR A 455 0.28 -18.87 -15.84
CA THR A 455 1.45 -19.16 -16.69
C THR A 455 1.10 -20.07 -17.89
N HIS A 456 -0.06 -20.73 -17.87
CA HIS A 456 -0.52 -21.62 -18.95
C HIS A 456 -1.31 -20.92 -20.06
N THR A 457 -1.81 -19.72 -19.83
CA THR A 457 -2.68 -19.01 -20.80
C THR A 457 -1.98 -18.74 -22.16
N GLY A 458 -0.65 -18.72 -22.21
CA GLY A 458 0.10 -18.54 -23.46
C GLY A 458 0.44 -19.82 -24.21
N MET A 459 0.35 -21.01 -23.58
CA MET A 459 0.70 -22.27 -24.23
C MET A 459 -0.52 -23.03 -24.79
N GLU A 460 -1.66 -22.99 -24.11
CA GLU A 460 -2.89 -23.64 -24.60
C GLU A 460 -3.46 -22.98 -25.87
N GLN A 461 -3.13 -21.70 -26.13
CA GLN A 461 -3.49 -21.02 -27.38
C GLN A 461 -2.57 -21.39 -28.56
N LYS A 462 -1.33 -21.85 -28.30
CA LYS A 462 -0.44 -22.34 -29.34
C LYS A 462 -0.67 -23.79 -29.75
N GLU A 463 -1.25 -24.62 -28.84
CA GLU A 463 -1.64 -26.00 -29.18
C GLU A 463 -3.00 -26.09 -29.87
N LYS A 464 -3.80 -25.03 -29.85
CA LYS A 464 -5.14 -24.97 -30.51
C LYS A 464 -5.15 -24.12 -31.78
N SER A 465 -4.03 -23.56 -32.19
CA SER A 465 -3.83 -22.85 -33.46
C SER A 465 -2.87 -23.64 -34.36
#